data_bd57cdcab2f67ea0cfbf4ce4587f3371
#
_entry.id   bd57cdcab2f67ea0cfbf4ce4587f3371
#
_cell.length_a   1.000
_cell.length_b   1.000
_cell.length_c   1.000
_cell.angle_alpha   90.00
_cell.angle_beta   90.00
_cell.angle_gamma   90.00
#
_symmetry.space_group_name_H-M   'P 1'
#
loop_
_entity.id
_entity.type
_entity.pdbx_description
1 polymer ?
#
loop_
_entity_poly.entity_id
_entity_poly.type
_entity_poly.pdbx_seq_one_letter_code
_entity_poly.pdbx_strand_id
1 'polypeptide(L)'
;MKLISIVIPCYNSEATIRKVVEMVMEEFKKMDGYDCEFVLVNDGSPKDNTYGEIKKLGEQYQNVKGINLLRNFGQHNALMAALHYTEGDFILGMDDDMQTHPSQISKLIHKMEEGYDLVYGCYPKRKNSFLKNVTSKLNEVSSRILLGRPKDIVSSNFWMITRQIKDEVVKYDSFNPYIDGIFYRTTHKIGNVE
;
A
#
# COMPACT_ATOMS: atom_id res chain seq x y z
N MET A 1 4.44 7.26 20.88
CA MET A 1 4.71 7.49 19.45
C MET A 1 4.21 6.28 18.71
N LYS A 2 3.35 6.43 17.67
CA LYS A 2 2.85 5.32 16.86
C LYS A 2 3.81 5.05 15.69
N LEU A 3 4.08 3.79 15.42
CA LEU A 3 4.90 3.37 14.29
C LEU A 3 4.00 3.07 13.07
N ILE A 4 4.39 3.57 11.91
CA ILE A 4 3.71 3.27 10.64
C ILE A 4 4.67 2.49 9.74
N SER A 5 4.29 1.26 9.36
CA SER A 5 5.04 0.47 8.39
C SER A 5 4.59 0.82 6.98
N ILE A 6 5.52 1.26 6.14
CA ILE A 6 5.26 1.63 4.75
C ILE A 6 5.71 0.48 3.86
N VAL A 7 4.78 -0.14 3.16
CA VAL A 7 5.04 -1.28 2.26
C VAL A 7 4.98 -0.81 0.81
N ILE A 8 6.07 -1.03 0.07
CA ILE A 8 6.21 -0.60 -1.32
C ILE A 8 6.66 -1.79 -2.18
N PRO A 9 5.78 -2.31 -3.04
CA PRO A 9 6.18 -3.26 -4.08
C PRO A 9 6.94 -2.51 -5.18
N CYS A 10 8.14 -2.99 -5.53
CA CYS A 10 9.05 -2.35 -6.46
C CYS A 10 9.27 -3.25 -7.68
N TYR A 11 9.04 -2.71 -8.87
CA TYR A 11 9.29 -3.43 -10.12
C TYR A 11 9.85 -2.52 -11.21
N ASN A 12 11.16 -2.65 -11.51
CA ASN A 12 11.92 -1.72 -12.36
C ASN A 12 11.89 -0.28 -11.81
N SER A 13 12.23 -0.12 -10.53
CA SER A 13 12.05 1.09 -9.75
C SER A 13 13.38 1.72 -9.29
N GLU A 14 14.51 1.32 -9.87
CA GLU A 14 15.84 1.83 -9.51
C GLU A 14 15.89 3.38 -9.50
N ALA A 15 15.25 4.01 -10.47
CA ALA A 15 15.27 5.47 -10.64
C ALA A 15 14.36 6.23 -9.67
N THR A 16 13.37 5.56 -9.06
CA THR A 16 12.29 6.22 -8.29
C THR A 16 12.32 5.93 -6.81
N ILE A 17 12.65 4.70 -6.41
CA ILE A 17 12.44 4.22 -5.05
C ILE A 17 13.16 5.05 -3.98
N ARG A 18 14.40 5.48 -4.21
CA ARG A 18 15.13 6.34 -3.29
C ARG A 18 14.39 7.63 -3.02
N LYS A 19 13.95 8.31 -4.07
CA LYS A 19 13.23 9.58 -3.96
C LYS A 19 11.92 9.42 -3.19
N VAL A 20 11.17 8.33 -3.44
CA VAL A 20 9.94 8.03 -2.70
C VAL A 20 10.21 7.87 -1.21
N VAL A 21 11.20 7.04 -0.84
CA VAL A 21 11.58 6.83 0.56
C VAL A 21 11.97 8.14 1.25
N GLU A 22 12.85 8.93 0.63
CA GLU A 22 13.32 10.20 1.19
C GLU A 22 12.19 11.23 1.33
N MET A 23 11.29 11.34 0.33
CA MET A 23 10.12 12.22 0.40
C MET A 23 9.16 11.82 1.53
N VAL A 24 8.94 10.52 1.74
CA VAL A 24 8.11 10.04 2.84
C VAL A 24 8.77 10.32 4.19
N MET A 25 10.06 10.08 4.34
CA MET A 25 10.81 10.43 5.56
C MET A 25 10.69 11.92 5.91
N GLU A 26 10.79 12.80 4.90
CA GLU A 26 10.63 14.25 5.09
C GLU A 26 9.21 14.63 5.56
N GLU A 27 8.18 13.92 5.10
CA GLU A 27 6.82 14.15 5.60
C GLU A 27 6.66 13.70 7.06
N PHE A 28 7.25 12.55 7.43
CA PHE A 28 7.17 12.07 8.82
C PHE A 28 7.89 12.99 9.81
N LYS A 29 8.95 13.69 9.41
CA LYS A 29 9.61 14.71 10.25
C LYS A 29 8.68 15.86 10.64
N LYS A 30 7.58 16.07 9.93
CA LYS A 30 6.58 17.12 10.16
C LYS A 30 5.40 16.62 11.02
N MET A 31 5.33 15.30 11.30
CA MET A 31 4.21 14.66 11.98
C MET A 31 4.60 14.28 13.41
N ASP A 32 4.26 15.12 14.37
CA ASP A 32 4.49 14.83 15.79
C ASP A 32 3.72 13.58 16.24
N GLY A 33 4.38 12.72 17.00
CA GLY A 33 3.77 11.52 17.56
C GLY A 33 3.78 10.29 16.66
N TYR A 34 4.34 10.38 15.45
CA TYR A 34 4.47 9.28 14.51
C TYR A 34 5.91 9.03 14.11
N ASP A 35 6.23 7.77 13.85
CA ASP A 35 7.50 7.33 13.26
C ASP A 35 7.22 6.37 12.12
N CYS A 36 8.20 6.08 11.28
CA CYS A 36 8.02 5.19 10.14
C CYS A 36 9.14 4.17 9.99
N GLU A 37 8.76 2.99 9.49
CA GLU A 37 9.66 1.99 8.91
C GLU A 37 9.23 1.67 7.48
N PHE A 38 10.15 1.19 6.68
CA PHE A 38 9.89 0.79 5.29
C PHE A 38 10.16 -0.69 5.09
N VAL A 39 9.26 -1.35 4.37
CA VAL A 39 9.45 -2.70 3.85
C VAL A 39 9.33 -2.63 2.32
N LEU A 40 10.48 -2.63 1.65
CA LEU A 40 10.60 -2.51 0.21
C LEU A 40 10.77 -3.89 -0.41
N VAL A 41 9.94 -4.27 -1.36
CA VAL A 41 9.98 -5.61 -1.98
C VAL A 41 10.29 -5.49 -3.45
N ASN A 42 11.48 -5.93 -3.86
CA ASN A 42 11.78 -6.11 -5.28
C ASN A 42 11.02 -7.35 -5.79
N ASP A 43 10.07 -7.14 -6.70
CA ASP A 43 9.30 -8.21 -7.34
C ASP A 43 10.00 -8.72 -8.60
N GLY A 44 11.28 -9.14 -8.43
CA GLY A 44 12.07 -9.75 -9.49
C GLY A 44 12.29 -8.85 -10.71
N SER A 45 12.72 -7.60 -10.51
CA SER A 45 12.99 -6.62 -11.56
C SER A 45 14.03 -7.13 -12.58
N PRO A 46 13.67 -7.27 -13.87
CA PRO A 46 14.59 -7.81 -14.87
C PRO A 46 15.35 -6.76 -15.68
N LYS A 47 14.96 -5.48 -15.61
CA LYS A 47 15.43 -4.43 -16.52
C LYS A 47 16.40 -3.44 -15.89
N ASP A 48 16.47 -3.40 -14.56
CA ASP A 48 17.29 -2.45 -13.82
C ASP A 48 17.82 -3.07 -12.53
N ASN A 49 18.58 -2.32 -11.75
CA ASN A 49 19.14 -2.76 -10.48
C ASN A 49 18.30 -2.28 -9.28
N THR A 50 16.96 -2.43 -9.35
CA THR A 50 16.04 -2.07 -8.27
C THR A 50 16.49 -2.64 -6.92
N TYR A 51 16.83 -3.94 -6.84
CA TYR A 51 17.26 -4.53 -5.57
C TYR A 51 18.57 -3.96 -5.05
N GLY A 52 19.51 -3.63 -5.94
CA GLY A 52 20.76 -2.95 -5.55
C GLY A 52 20.50 -1.60 -4.90
N GLU A 53 19.51 -0.86 -5.37
CA GLU A 53 19.13 0.43 -4.78
C GLU A 53 18.42 0.25 -3.44
N ILE A 54 17.51 -0.74 -3.32
CA ILE A 54 16.86 -1.12 -2.05
C ILE A 54 17.91 -1.51 -1.01
N LYS A 55 18.93 -2.30 -1.39
CA LYS A 55 20.00 -2.70 -0.49
C LYS A 55 20.79 -1.50 0.04
N LYS A 56 21.17 -0.55 -0.83
CA LYS A 56 21.83 0.69 -0.41
C LYS A 56 20.97 1.51 0.56
N LEU A 57 19.65 1.58 0.33
CA LEU A 57 18.74 2.24 1.26
C LEU A 57 18.72 1.57 2.64
N GLY A 58 18.69 0.23 2.70
CA GLY A 58 18.77 -0.51 3.97
C GLY A 58 20.12 -0.39 4.68
N GLU A 59 21.22 -0.21 3.93
CA GLU A 59 22.56 0.07 4.50
C GLU A 59 22.66 1.52 5.05
N GLN A 60 21.94 2.45 4.43
CA GLN A 60 21.95 3.87 4.79
C GLN A 60 20.97 4.20 5.93
N TYR A 61 19.81 3.57 5.95
CA TYR A 61 18.71 3.87 6.87
C TYR A 61 18.31 2.63 7.68
N GLN A 62 18.45 2.68 9.00
CA GLN A 62 18.15 1.55 9.90
C GLN A 62 16.68 1.13 9.89
N ASN A 63 15.78 2.04 9.52
CA ASN A 63 14.34 1.81 9.43
C ASN A 63 13.88 1.33 8.04
N VAL A 64 14.80 0.92 7.16
CA VAL A 64 14.49 0.37 5.83
C VAL A 64 14.86 -1.11 5.78
N LYS A 65 13.87 -1.96 5.52
CA LYS A 65 14.02 -3.41 5.28
C LYS A 65 13.81 -3.69 3.80
N GLY A 66 14.71 -4.45 3.18
CA GLY A 66 14.62 -4.85 1.76
C GLY A 66 14.38 -6.33 1.61
N ILE A 67 13.42 -6.71 0.77
CA ILE A 67 13.10 -8.10 0.40
C ILE A 67 13.34 -8.26 -1.11
N ASN A 68 13.93 -9.40 -1.50
CA ASN A 68 14.16 -9.72 -2.91
C ASN A 68 13.45 -11.00 -3.29
N LEU A 69 12.45 -10.92 -4.16
CA LEU A 69 11.78 -12.08 -4.71
C LEU A 69 12.59 -12.63 -5.90
N LEU A 70 12.60 -13.96 -6.05
CA LEU A 70 13.38 -14.65 -7.08
C LEU A 70 12.91 -14.35 -8.52
N ARG A 71 11.65 -13.95 -8.69
CA ARG A 71 11.04 -13.58 -9.97
C ARG A 71 9.83 -12.67 -9.72
N ASN A 72 9.25 -12.14 -10.78
CA ASN A 72 7.98 -11.43 -10.70
C ASN A 72 6.85 -12.41 -10.31
N PHE A 73 6.24 -12.17 -9.15
CA PHE A 73 5.07 -12.88 -8.63
C PHE A 73 3.81 -12.00 -8.65
N GLY A 74 3.94 -10.72 -9.01
CA GLY A 74 2.88 -9.73 -9.04
C GLY A 74 2.71 -8.96 -7.73
N GLN A 75 2.17 -7.74 -7.88
CA GLN A 75 2.06 -6.74 -6.81
C GLN A 75 1.44 -7.29 -5.51
N HIS A 76 0.36 -8.07 -5.60
CA HIS A 76 -0.30 -8.61 -4.41
C HIS A 76 0.57 -9.60 -3.64
N ASN A 77 1.37 -10.42 -4.34
CA ASN A 77 2.32 -11.32 -3.69
C ASN A 77 3.48 -10.54 -3.05
N ALA A 78 3.98 -9.50 -3.71
CA ALA A 78 5.00 -8.62 -3.14
C ALA A 78 4.48 -7.90 -1.88
N LEU A 79 3.23 -7.40 -1.90
CA LEU A 79 2.60 -6.81 -0.73
C LEU A 79 2.41 -7.83 0.40
N MET A 80 1.95 -9.06 0.10
CA MET A 80 1.84 -10.12 1.12
C MET A 80 3.20 -10.42 1.73
N ALA A 81 4.25 -10.54 0.93
CA ALA A 81 5.62 -10.71 1.44
C ALA A 81 6.02 -9.57 2.37
N ALA A 82 5.73 -8.30 1.99
CA ALA A 82 6.02 -7.15 2.83
C ALA A 82 5.30 -7.20 4.18
N LEU A 83 4.00 -7.52 4.18
CA LEU A 83 3.17 -7.54 5.38
C LEU A 83 3.71 -8.44 6.50
N HIS A 84 4.38 -9.53 6.16
CA HIS A 84 5.02 -10.43 7.14
C HIS A 84 6.17 -9.77 7.92
N TYR A 85 6.76 -8.69 7.42
CA TYR A 85 7.91 -8.01 8.03
C TYR A 85 7.58 -6.66 8.65
N THR A 86 6.30 -6.30 8.70
CA THR A 86 5.83 -5.04 9.28
C THR A 86 5.61 -5.14 10.79
N GLU A 87 6.01 -4.09 11.53
CA GLU A 87 5.90 -3.99 12.99
C GLU A 87 5.07 -2.79 13.45
N GLY A 88 4.56 -1.98 12.51
CA GLY A 88 3.83 -0.74 12.79
C GLY A 88 2.45 -0.94 13.42
N ASP A 89 1.95 0.10 14.08
CA ASP A 89 0.57 0.16 14.58
C ASP A 89 -0.43 0.32 13.44
N PHE A 90 0.01 1.04 12.39
CA PHE A 90 -0.67 1.12 11.10
C PHE A 90 0.27 0.67 9.98
N ILE A 91 -0.30 0.10 8.93
CA ILE A 91 0.44 -0.31 7.74
C ILE A 91 -0.10 0.48 6.54
N LEU A 92 0.79 1.20 5.87
CA LEU A 92 0.53 1.99 4.69
C LEU A 92 1.03 1.25 3.45
N GLY A 93 0.14 0.97 2.50
CA GLY A 93 0.50 0.53 1.16
C GLY A 93 0.56 1.72 0.20
N MET A 94 1.62 1.80 -0.60
CA MET A 94 1.76 2.81 -1.66
C MET A 94 2.64 2.31 -2.81
N ASP A 95 2.46 2.92 -3.99
CA ASP A 95 3.29 2.63 -5.16
C ASP A 95 4.60 3.45 -5.15
N ASP A 96 5.56 3.03 -5.96
CA ASP A 96 6.88 3.64 -6.11
C ASP A 96 6.98 4.67 -7.26
N ASP A 97 5.86 5.00 -7.90
CA ASP A 97 5.78 5.82 -9.13
C ASP A 97 5.58 7.33 -8.87
N MET A 98 5.53 7.74 -7.60
CA MET A 98 5.30 9.13 -7.16
C MET A 98 3.96 9.75 -7.63
N GLN A 99 2.99 8.94 -8.08
CA GLN A 99 1.66 9.47 -8.42
C GLN A 99 0.91 9.96 -7.18
N THR A 100 1.18 9.35 -6.02
CA THR A 100 0.65 9.81 -4.74
C THR A 100 1.72 10.63 -4.02
N HIS A 101 1.41 11.90 -3.74
CA HIS A 101 2.34 12.73 -2.97
C HIS A 101 2.30 12.33 -1.48
N PRO A 102 3.45 12.14 -0.80
CA PRO A 102 3.51 11.72 0.61
C PRO A 102 2.73 12.61 1.60
N SER A 103 2.50 13.88 1.27
CA SER A 103 1.66 14.78 2.11
C SER A 103 0.23 14.28 2.30
N GLN A 104 -0.25 13.33 1.49
CA GLN A 104 -1.56 12.71 1.66
C GLN A 104 -1.60 11.68 2.79
N ILE A 105 -0.44 11.24 3.30
CA ILE A 105 -0.33 10.26 4.40
C ILE A 105 -1.04 10.76 5.65
N SER A 106 -0.88 12.04 5.97
CA SER A 106 -1.53 12.66 7.15
C SER A 106 -3.06 12.54 7.11
N LYS A 107 -3.67 12.61 5.93
CA LYS A 107 -5.11 12.44 5.77
C LYS A 107 -5.56 11.00 6.08
N LEU A 108 -4.79 10.01 5.62
CA LEU A 108 -5.08 8.60 5.97
C LEU A 108 -4.96 8.39 7.48
N ILE A 109 -3.90 8.91 8.11
CA ILE A 109 -3.68 8.81 9.55
C ILE A 109 -4.87 9.41 10.32
N HIS A 110 -5.28 10.63 9.99
CA HIS A 110 -6.44 11.27 10.64
C HIS A 110 -7.70 10.40 10.53
N LYS A 111 -7.93 9.82 9.35
CA LYS A 111 -9.08 8.96 9.14
C LYS A 111 -8.99 7.65 9.94
N MET A 112 -7.81 7.06 10.04
CA MET A 112 -7.58 5.89 10.91
C MET A 112 -7.84 6.20 12.39
N GLU A 113 -7.48 7.40 12.85
CA GLU A 113 -7.73 7.84 14.24
C GLU A 113 -9.23 8.02 14.56
N GLU A 114 -10.09 8.17 13.54
CA GLU A 114 -11.56 8.13 13.71
C GLU A 114 -12.10 6.71 14.01
N GLY A 115 -11.22 5.67 14.00
CA GLY A 115 -11.57 4.30 14.35
C GLY A 115 -11.92 3.41 13.15
N TYR A 116 -11.50 3.78 11.96
CA TYR A 116 -11.53 2.90 10.79
C TYR A 116 -10.43 1.85 10.86
N ASP A 117 -10.70 0.66 10.33
CA ASP A 117 -9.73 -0.44 10.25
C ASP A 117 -8.98 -0.44 8.92
N LEU A 118 -9.60 0.13 7.86
CA LEU A 118 -9.06 0.27 6.52
C LEU A 118 -9.48 1.61 5.94
N VAL A 119 -8.55 2.36 5.39
CA VAL A 119 -8.81 3.61 4.67
C VAL A 119 -8.09 3.62 3.34
N TYR A 120 -8.81 3.94 2.26
CA TYR A 120 -8.23 4.18 0.94
C TYR A 120 -8.13 5.68 0.64
N GLY A 121 -6.98 6.10 0.13
CA GLY A 121 -6.85 7.42 -0.49
C GLY A 121 -7.41 7.39 -1.91
N CYS A 122 -8.32 8.28 -2.22
CA CYS A 122 -8.95 8.38 -3.52
C CYS A 122 -8.46 9.61 -4.25
N TYR A 123 -8.20 9.48 -5.53
CA TYR A 123 -7.97 10.64 -6.39
C TYR A 123 -9.31 11.17 -6.92
N PRO A 124 -9.49 12.50 -7.02
CA PRO A 124 -10.66 13.07 -7.65
C PRO A 124 -10.83 12.49 -9.05
N LYS A 125 -12.02 11.95 -9.34
CA LYS A 125 -12.34 11.31 -10.63
C LYS A 125 -12.05 12.27 -11.77
N ARG A 126 -11.01 12.00 -12.58
CA ARG A 126 -10.89 12.61 -13.91
C ARG A 126 -12.15 12.26 -14.70
N LYS A 127 -12.83 13.26 -15.29
CA LYS A 127 -13.97 13.04 -16.19
C LYS A 127 -13.53 12.18 -17.37
N ASN A 128 -13.80 10.89 -17.32
CA ASN A 128 -13.46 9.93 -18.35
C ASN A 128 -14.61 9.75 -19.36
N SER A 129 -14.24 9.44 -20.60
CA SER A 129 -15.12 9.20 -21.76
C SER A 129 -16.22 8.16 -21.50
N PHE A 130 -17.37 8.35 -22.11
CA PHE A 130 -18.62 7.58 -21.94
C PHE A 130 -18.47 6.05 -22.14
N LEU A 131 -17.59 5.60 -23.03
CA LEU A 131 -17.33 4.17 -23.30
C LEU A 131 -16.58 3.44 -22.18
N LYS A 132 -15.71 4.13 -21.42
CA LYS A 132 -15.05 3.57 -20.22
C LYS A 132 -16.02 3.34 -19.05
N ASN A 133 -17.16 4.03 -19.04
CA ASN A 133 -18.12 3.93 -17.94
C ASN A 133 -18.91 2.61 -17.93
N VAL A 134 -19.10 1.94 -19.07
CA VAL A 134 -19.89 0.69 -19.14
C VAL A 134 -19.08 -0.50 -18.63
N THR A 135 -17.84 -0.64 -19.09
CA THR A 135 -16.93 -1.71 -18.62
C THR A 135 -16.53 -1.52 -17.14
N SER A 136 -16.37 -0.27 -16.71
CA SER A 136 -16.09 0.07 -15.32
C SER A 136 -17.28 -0.27 -14.41
N LYS A 137 -18.53 -0.03 -14.82
CA LYS A 137 -19.73 -0.42 -14.05
C LYS A 137 -19.87 -1.94 -13.93
N LEU A 138 -19.57 -2.71 -14.98
CA LEU A 138 -19.64 -4.17 -14.94
C LEU A 138 -18.57 -4.74 -13.96
N ASN A 139 -17.36 -4.21 -14.01
CA ASN A 139 -16.29 -4.55 -13.05
C ASN A 139 -16.63 -4.14 -11.62
N GLU A 140 -17.29 -3.01 -11.45
CA GLU A 140 -17.74 -2.51 -10.16
C GLU A 140 -18.82 -3.42 -9.54
N VAL A 141 -19.80 -3.86 -10.33
CA VAL A 141 -20.88 -4.76 -9.89
C VAL A 141 -20.33 -6.16 -9.57
N SER A 142 -19.45 -6.71 -10.43
CA SER A 142 -18.83 -8.02 -10.16
C SER A 142 -17.93 -8.00 -8.93
N SER A 143 -17.14 -6.97 -8.72
CA SER A 143 -16.31 -6.86 -7.51
C SER A 143 -17.15 -6.69 -6.22
N ARG A 144 -18.29 -6.02 -6.29
CA ARG A 144 -19.22 -5.91 -5.16
C ARG A 144 -19.83 -7.26 -4.78
N ILE A 145 -20.30 -8.02 -5.77
CA ILE A 145 -20.97 -9.30 -5.54
C ILE A 145 -19.98 -10.40 -5.14
N LEU A 146 -18.83 -10.48 -5.84
CA LEU A 146 -17.86 -11.56 -5.65
C LEU A 146 -16.92 -11.32 -4.45
N LEU A 147 -16.59 -10.06 -4.17
CA LEU A 147 -15.57 -9.68 -3.19
C LEU A 147 -16.16 -9.03 -1.93
N GLY A 148 -17.46 -8.75 -1.90
CA GLY A 148 -18.10 -8.10 -0.74
C GLY A 148 -17.74 -6.61 -0.60
N ARG A 149 -17.25 -5.95 -1.66
CA ARG A 149 -16.85 -4.54 -1.61
C ARG A 149 -18.06 -3.64 -1.28
N PRO A 150 -17.97 -2.77 -0.26
CA PRO A 150 -19.05 -1.82 0.06
C PRO A 150 -19.32 -0.85 -1.10
N LYS A 151 -20.60 -0.41 -1.23
CA LYS A 151 -21.05 0.40 -2.39
C LYS A 151 -20.32 1.73 -2.53
N ASP A 152 -19.98 2.35 -1.40
CA ASP A 152 -19.42 3.71 -1.36
C ASP A 152 -17.89 3.73 -1.26
N ILE A 153 -17.23 2.57 -1.30
CA ILE A 153 -15.78 2.44 -1.18
C ILE A 153 -15.14 2.38 -2.57
N VAL A 154 -14.17 3.26 -2.78
CA VAL A 154 -13.27 3.26 -3.94
C VAL A 154 -11.92 2.74 -3.49
N SER A 155 -11.51 1.57 -3.99
CA SER A 155 -10.18 1.03 -3.72
C SER A 155 -9.10 1.72 -4.54
N SER A 156 -7.91 1.80 -4.00
CA SER A 156 -6.70 2.31 -4.65
C SER A 156 -5.47 1.59 -4.11
N ASN A 157 -4.32 1.76 -4.75
CA ASN A 157 -3.03 1.25 -4.25
C ASN A 157 -2.47 2.08 -3.08
N PHE A 158 -3.13 3.17 -2.72
CA PHE A 158 -2.79 3.99 -1.57
C PHE A 158 -3.81 3.76 -0.47
N TRP A 159 -3.45 2.93 0.50
CA TRP A 159 -4.34 2.49 1.57
C TRP A 159 -3.60 2.38 2.91
N MET A 160 -4.34 2.45 3.99
CA MET A 160 -3.83 2.22 5.34
C MET A 160 -4.73 1.26 6.10
N ILE A 161 -4.12 0.31 6.82
CA ILE A 161 -4.80 -0.66 7.67
C ILE A 161 -4.23 -0.65 9.08
N THR A 162 -5.03 -1.12 10.06
CA THR A 162 -4.54 -1.37 11.41
C THR A 162 -3.66 -2.62 11.45
N ARG A 163 -2.78 -2.71 12.47
CA ARG A 163 -2.03 -3.95 12.78
C ARG A 163 -2.96 -5.16 12.90
N GLN A 164 -4.13 -4.99 13.53
CA GLN A 164 -5.09 -6.07 13.69
C GLN A 164 -5.54 -6.65 12.34
N ILE A 165 -5.84 -5.79 11.37
CA ILE A 165 -6.18 -6.23 10.00
C ILE A 165 -5.00 -6.94 9.35
N LYS A 166 -3.79 -6.38 9.45
CA LYS A 166 -2.56 -7.01 8.93
C LYS A 166 -2.38 -8.42 9.51
N ASP A 167 -2.55 -8.58 10.83
CA ASP A 167 -2.38 -9.87 11.50
C ASP A 167 -3.40 -10.92 11.04
N GLU A 168 -4.60 -10.51 10.63
CA GLU A 168 -5.57 -11.41 9.99
C GLU A 168 -5.20 -11.71 8.54
N VAL A 169 -4.78 -10.70 7.78
CA VAL A 169 -4.44 -10.84 6.35
C VAL A 169 -3.28 -11.80 6.13
N VAL A 170 -2.23 -11.74 6.95
CA VAL A 170 -1.07 -12.63 6.80
C VAL A 170 -1.35 -14.10 7.14
N LYS A 171 -2.53 -14.42 7.70
CA LYS A 171 -2.96 -15.82 7.90
C LYS A 171 -3.50 -16.47 6.62
N TYR A 172 -3.78 -15.68 5.59
CA TYR A 172 -4.24 -16.21 4.30
C TYR A 172 -3.08 -16.76 3.50
N ASP A 173 -2.96 -18.08 3.48
CA ASP A 173 -1.98 -18.80 2.67
C ASP A 173 -2.59 -19.12 1.29
N SER A 174 -2.49 -18.16 0.38
CA SER A 174 -3.00 -18.31 -0.99
C SER A 174 -1.88 -18.10 -1.99
N PHE A 175 -1.83 -18.98 -2.99
CA PHE A 175 -0.85 -18.89 -4.07
C PHE A 175 -0.96 -17.60 -4.90
N ASN A 176 -2.16 -17.03 -5.01
CA ASN A 176 -2.42 -15.79 -5.73
C ASN A 176 -3.41 -14.92 -4.94
N PRO A 177 -2.95 -14.24 -3.87
CA PRO A 177 -3.81 -13.45 -3.02
C PRO A 177 -4.34 -12.22 -3.77
N TYR A 178 -5.61 -11.89 -3.56
CA TYR A 178 -6.18 -10.61 -3.93
C TYR A 178 -6.40 -9.79 -2.64
N ILE A 179 -5.46 -8.92 -2.32
CA ILE A 179 -5.38 -8.24 -1.00
C ILE A 179 -6.65 -7.46 -0.68
N ASP A 180 -7.20 -6.68 -1.62
CA ASP A 180 -8.45 -5.94 -1.38
C ASP A 180 -9.62 -6.87 -1.02
N GLY A 181 -9.72 -8.02 -1.70
CA GLY A 181 -10.73 -9.03 -1.40
C GLY A 181 -10.59 -9.62 0.00
N ILE A 182 -9.34 -9.77 0.48
CA ILE A 182 -9.07 -10.21 1.85
C ILE A 182 -9.47 -9.10 2.82
N PHE A 183 -9.09 -7.84 2.56
CA PHE A 183 -9.47 -6.69 3.37
C PHE A 183 -10.99 -6.60 3.56
N TYR A 184 -11.78 -6.72 2.49
CA TYR A 184 -13.25 -6.63 2.55
C TYR A 184 -13.91 -7.76 3.35
N ARG A 185 -13.24 -8.92 3.47
CA ARG A 185 -13.69 -10.04 4.29
C ARG A 185 -13.31 -9.89 5.76
N THR A 186 -12.26 -9.11 6.03
CA THR A 186 -11.70 -8.99 7.38
C THR A 186 -12.39 -7.89 8.18
N THR A 187 -12.83 -6.80 7.53
CA THR A 187 -13.49 -5.69 8.23
C THR A 187 -14.60 -5.05 7.41
N HIS A 188 -15.55 -4.43 8.13
CA HIS A 188 -16.59 -3.56 7.57
C HIS A 188 -16.35 -2.08 7.90
N LYS A 189 -15.35 -1.75 8.74
CA LYS A 189 -14.98 -0.39 9.10
C LYS A 189 -14.01 0.21 8.07
N ILE A 190 -14.54 0.46 6.88
CA ILE A 190 -13.76 0.90 5.72
C ILE A 190 -14.15 2.34 5.37
N GLY A 191 -13.16 3.19 5.13
CA GLY A 191 -13.33 4.59 4.76
C GLY A 191 -12.57 4.96 3.49
N ASN A 192 -12.92 6.13 2.95
CA ASN A 192 -12.17 6.81 1.89
C ASN A 192 -11.78 8.22 2.35
N VAL A 193 -10.68 8.73 1.79
CA VAL A 193 -10.22 10.12 1.94
C VAL A 193 -9.75 10.65 0.57
N GLU A 194 -10.06 11.92 0.24
CA GLU A 194 -9.66 12.61 -0.99
C GLU A 194 -8.41 13.48 -0.78
#